data_98fe7578d01216854a457e985488c921
#
_entry.id   98fe7578d01216854a457e985488c921
#
_cell.length_a   1.000
_cell.length_b   1.000
_cell.length_c   1.000
_cell.angle_alpha   90.00
_cell.angle_beta   90.00
_cell.angle_gamma   90.00
#
_symmetry.space_group_name_H-M   'P 1'
#
loop_
_entity.id
_entity.type
_entity.pdbx_description
1 polymer ?
#
loop_
_entity_poly.entity_id
_entity_poly.type
_entity_poly.pdbx_seq_one_letter_code
_entity_poly.pdbx_strand_id
1 'polypeptide(L)'
;MWPPRHKTQLEVTVNIAHKGCAVACIVCPQDKLSKTYNLYPEKELIRDLSFEDFKTVIDKVPLTTRIDFSGYTEPFLNKDCAKMIKYVHDRGHTVSVYTTLVGAKKSDIDLLIEICKHPTRPFSAFDQENPLCIHLPDEGG
;
A
#
# COMPACT_ATOMS: atom_id res chain seq x y z
N MET A 1 28.37 -11.47 4.44
CA MET A 1 27.34 -11.32 5.48
C MET A 1 26.24 -10.48 4.89
N TRP A 2 25.04 -11.01 4.76
CA TRP A 2 23.89 -10.27 4.29
C TRP A 2 23.58 -9.15 5.28
N PRO A 3 23.31 -7.90 4.82
CA PRO A 3 22.85 -6.86 5.73
C PRO A 3 21.58 -7.37 6.44
N PRO A 4 21.36 -6.99 7.70
CA PRO A 4 20.15 -7.39 8.38
C PRO A 4 18.96 -6.89 7.60
N ARG A 5 18.18 -7.82 7.05
CA ARG A 5 16.84 -7.52 6.50
C ARG A 5 16.10 -6.73 7.57
N HIS A 6 15.22 -5.81 7.16
CA HIS A 6 14.35 -5.14 8.10
C HIS A 6 13.79 -6.17 9.08
N LYS A 7 14.02 -5.94 10.37
CA LYS A 7 13.65 -6.91 11.40
C LYS A 7 12.14 -7.10 11.48
N THR A 8 11.38 -6.14 10.93
CA THR A 8 9.92 -6.14 10.92
C THR A 8 9.39 -5.47 9.67
N GLN A 9 8.29 -6.00 9.17
CA GLN A 9 7.54 -5.49 8.03
C GLN A 9 6.08 -5.42 8.45
N LEU A 10 5.42 -4.32 8.11
CA LEU A 10 3.98 -4.15 8.29
C LEU A 10 3.34 -3.93 6.93
N GLU A 11 2.49 -4.85 6.54
CA GLU A 11 1.63 -4.69 5.37
C GLU A 11 0.36 -3.95 5.79
N VAL A 12 0.03 -2.91 5.05
CA VAL A 12 -1.15 -2.08 5.30
C VAL A 12 -2.08 -2.16 4.10
N THR A 13 -3.26 -2.73 4.34
CA THR A 13 -4.37 -2.67 3.38
C THR A 13 -5.25 -1.47 3.72
N VAL A 14 -5.15 -0.42 2.90
CA VAL A 14 -5.80 0.88 3.16
C VAL A 14 -7.25 0.96 2.70
N ASN A 15 -7.75 -0.06 2.04
CA ASN A 15 -9.16 -0.19 1.65
C ASN A 15 -9.56 -1.67 1.66
N ILE A 16 -10.85 -1.93 1.81
CA ILE A 16 -11.37 -3.28 1.83
C ILE A 16 -12.02 -3.62 0.50
N ALA A 17 -11.91 -4.89 0.16
CA ALA A 17 -12.20 -5.49 -1.14
C ALA A 17 -13.62 -5.28 -1.70
N HIS A 18 -14.55 -4.62 -1.00
CA HIS A 18 -15.89 -4.43 -1.53
C HIS A 18 -15.95 -3.42 -2.70
N LYS A 19 -14.97 -2.50 -2.78
CA LYS A 19 -14.83 -1.61 -3.94
C LYS A 19 -14.18 -2.33 -5.13
N GLY A 20 -13.59 -3.49 -4.88
CA GLY A 20 -12.83 -4.22 -5.86
C GLY A 20 -11.59 -3.44 -6.32
N CYS A 21 -10.76 -4.12 -7.07
CA CYS A 21 -9.78 -3.50 -7.95
C CYS A 21 -10.40 -3.44 -9.35
N ALA A 22 -10.25 -2.35 -10.09
CA ALA A 22 -10.73 -2.28 -11.47
C ALA A 22 -10.03 -3.31 -12.38
N VAL A 23 -8.97 -3.92 -11.88
CA VAL A 23 -8.18 -4.94 -12.55
C VAL A 23 -8.46 -6.29 -11.90
N ALA A 24 -9.11 -7.16 -12.63
CA ALA A 24 -9.37 -8.55 -12.22
C ALA A 24 -8.17 -9.43 -12.59
N CYS A 25 -7.07 -9.34 -11.83
CA CYS A 25 -5.92 -10.21 -12.05
C CYS A 25 -6.30 -11.66 -11.80
N ILE A 26 -6.00 -12.56 -12.73
CA ILE A 26 -6.37 -14.00 -12.68
C ILE A 26 -5.87 -14.69 -11.40
N VAL A 27 -4.71 -14.28 -10.90
CA VAL A 27 -4.08 -14.87 -9.72
C VAL A 27 -4.50 -14.22 -8.40
N CYS A 28 -5.29 -13.15 -8.45
CA CYS A 28 -5.68 -12.41 -7.26
C CYS A 28 -6.93 -13.02 -6.60
N PRO A 29 -6.87 -13.40 -5.32
CA PRO A 29 -8.03 -13.96 -4.61
C PRO A 29 -9.07 -12.90 -4.21
N GLN A 30 -8.99 -11.69 -4.73
CA GLN A 30 -9.83 -10.55 -4.39
C GLN A 30 -11.33 -10.84 -4.53
N ASP A 31 -11.75 -11.46 -5.62
CA ASP A 31 -13.15 -11.79 -5.86
C ASP A 31 -13.72 -12.70 -4.77
N LYS A 32 -12.93 -13.69 -4.35
CA LYS A 32 -13.31 -14.60 -3.26
C LYS A 32 -13.41 -13.86 -1.94
N LEU A 33 -12.42 -12.99 -1.65
CA LEU A 33 -12.41 -12.19 -0.43
C LEU A 33 -13.59 -11.21 -0.40
N SER A 34 -13.85 -10.52 -1.50
CA SER A 34 -14.95 -9.56 -1.66
C SER A 34 -16.31 -10.24 -1.45
N LYS A 35 -16.52 -11.40 -2.09
CA LYS A 35 -17.75 -12.20 -1.93
C LYS A 35 -17.93 -12.61 -0.48
N THR A 36 -16.87 -13.12 0.17
CA THR A 36 -16.91 -13.54 1.57
C THR A 36 -17.22 -12.37 2.50
N TYR A 37 -16.60 -11.23 2.29
CA TYR A 37 -16.81 -10.03 3.10
C TYR A 37 -18.25 -9.51 2.99
N ASN A 38 -18.83 -9.53 1.80
CA ASN A 38 -20.20 -9.09 1.54
C ASN A 38 -21.27 -10.02 2.12
N LEU A 39 -20.91 -11.23 2.58
CA LEU A 39 -21.82 -12.12 3.30
C LEU A 39 -22.13 -11.66 4.73
N TYR A 40 -21.46 -10.61 5.23
CA TYR A 40 -21.68 -10.05 6.57
C TYR A 40 -22.32 -8.65 6.49
N PRO A 41 -23.60 -8.56 6.07
CA PRO A 41 -24.27 -7.26 5.84
C PRO A 41 -24.53 -6.47 7.12
N GLU A 42 -24.48 -7.11 8.28
CA GLU A 42 -24.84 -6.51 9.58
C GLU A 42 -23.74 -5.63 10.18
N LYS A 43 -22.54 -5.64 9.63
CA LYS A 43 -21.47 -4.77 10.08
C LYS A 43 -21.48 -3.52 9.21
N GLU A 44 -21.47 -2.35 9.84
CA GLU A 44 -21.05 -1.13 9.15
C GLU A 44 -19.70 -1.42 8.51
N LEU A 45 -19.73 -1.66 7.23
CA LEU A 45 -18.57 -2.07 6.47
C LEU A 45 -17.63 -0.86 6.41
N ILE A 46 -16.61 -0.86 7.26
CA ILE A 46 -15.49 0.07 7.12
C ILE A 46 -14.84 -0.24 5.78
N ARG A 47 -14.96 0.69 4.87
CA ARG A 47 -14.57 0.49 3.47
C ARG A 47 -13.19 1.00 3.17
N ASP A 48 -12.84 2.10 3.81
CA ASP A 48 -11.57 2.77 3.67
C ASP A 48 -10.98 3.03 5.05
N LEU A 49 -9.70 2.78 5.22
CA LEU A 49 -8.99 3.20 6.41
C LEU A 49 -8.91 4.72 6.42
N SER A 50 -9.34 5.36 7.49
CA SER A 50 -9.19 6.81 7.64
C SER A 50 -7.73 7.19 7.90
N PHE A 51 -7.34 8.40 7.50
CA PHE A 51 -5.99 8.89 7.79
C PHE A 51 -5.71 8.95 9.29
N GLU A 52 -6.68 9.32 10.11
CA GLU A 52 -6.52 9.45 11.56
C GLU A 52 -6.32 8.10 12.24
N ASP A 53 -7.08 7.07 11.85
CA ASP A 53 -6.89 5.71 12.36
C ASP A 53 -5.54 5.15 11.93
N PHE A 54 -5.18 5.34 10.66
CA PHE A 54 -3.87 4.97 10.14
C PHE A 54 -2.74 5.62 10.94
N LYS A 55 -2.82 6.94 11.15
CA LYS A 55 -1.86 7.71 11.92
C LYS A 55 -1.70 7.16 13.34
N THR A 56 -2.83 6.87 14.00
CA THR A 56 -2.84 6.33 15.37
C THR A 56 -2.09 5.00 15.48
N VAL A 57 -2.18 4.16 14.45
CA VAL A 57 -1.45 2.90 14.38
C VAL A 57 0.03 3.15 14.10
N ILE A 58 0.35 3.93 13.06
CA ILE A 58 1.72 4.17 12.61
C ILE A 58 2.56 4.87 13.69
N ASP A 59 1.95 5.76 14.48
CA ASP A 59 2.66 6.46 15.58
C ASP A 59 3.22 5.51 16.64
N LYS A 60 2.71 4.30 16.72
CA LYS A 60 3.18 3.24 17.64
C LYS A 60 4.16 2.27 17.00
N VAL A 61 4.38 2.37 15.69
CA VAL A 61 5.25 1.44 14.96
C VAL A 61 6.70 1.93 15.04
N PRO A 62 7.66 1.06 15.39
CA PRO A 62 9.07 1.42 15.39
C PRO A 62 9.59 1.83 14.01
N LEU A 63 10.44 2.87 13.94
CA LEU A 63 10.99 3.38 12.67
C LEU A 63 11.84 2.36 11.89
N THR A 64 12.24 1.27 12.53
CA THR A 64 12.94 0.15 11.89
C THR A 64 12.00 -0.76 11.09
N THR A 65 10.69 -0.54 11.18
CA THR A 65 9.67 -1.30 10.45
C THR A 65 9.47 -0.70 9.07
N ARG A 66 9.54 -1.55 8.03
CA ARG A 66 9.14 -1.20 6.68
C ARG A 66 7.62 -1.20 6.60
N ILE A 67 7.05 -0.22 5.96
CA ILE A 67 5.60 -0.11 5.74
C ILE A 67 5.30 -0.35 4.26
N ASP A 68 4.55 -1.42 3.98
CA ASP A 68 4.15 -1.81 2.64
C ASP A 68 2.69 -1.48 2.41
N PHE A 69 2.43 -0.61 1.45
CA PHE A 69 1.07 -0.34 0.95
C PHE A 69 0.75 -1.37 -0.12
N SER A 70 0.07 -2.42 0.29
CA SER A 70 -0.24 -3.56 -0.55
C SER A 70 -1.57 -4.18 -0.13
N GLY A 71 -1.84 -5.38 -0.57
CA GLY A 71 -3.03 -6.14 -0.20
C GLY A 71 -3.85 -6.56 -1.41
N TYR A 72 -5.09 -6.96 -1.15
CA TYR A 72 -5.96 -7.51 -2.18
C TYR A 72 -6.75 -6.46 -2.95
N THR A 73 -6.45 -5.18 -2.74
CA THR A 73 -7.15 -4.07 -3.39
C THR A 73 -6.14 -3.01 -3.83
N GLU A 74 -6.56 -2.17 -4.77
CA GLU A 74 -5.73 -1.07 -5.24
C GLU A 74 -5.66 0.04 -4.17
N PRO A 75 -4.47 0.38 -3.66
CA PRO A 75 -4.31 1.38 -2.60
C PRO A 75 -4.89 2.76 -2.96
N PHE A 76 -4.71 3.22 -4.20
CA PHE A 76 -5.16 4.55 -4.63
C PHE A 76 -6.68 4.68 -4.86
N LEU A 77 -7.45 3.61 -4.65
CA LEU A 77 -8.90 3.74 -4.49
C LEU A 77 -9.28 4.38 -3.15
N ASN A 78 -8.38 4.35 -2.17
CA ASN A 78 -8.50 5.16 -0.95
C ASN A 78 -7.97 6.58 -1.22
N LYS A 79 -8.83 7.58 -1.12
CA LYS A 79 -8.51 8.99 -1.37
C LYS A 79 -7.40 9.56 -0.48
N ASP A 80 -7.17 8.97 0.69
CA ASP A 80 -6.18 9.39 1.66
C ASP A 80 -4.84 8.62 1.52
N CYS A 81 -4.75 7.67 0.57
CA CYS A 81 -3.58 6.81 0.40
C CYS A 81 -2.28 7.61 0.21
N ALA A 82 -2.27 8.57 -0.69
CA ALA A 82 -1.08 9.40 -0.93
C ALA A 82 -0.64 10.17 0.32
N LYS A 83 -1.61 10.69 1.10
CA LYS A 83 -1.35 11.35 2.38
C LYS A 83 -0.74 10.40 3.40
N MET A 84 -1.23 9.15 3.45
CA MET A 84 -0.68 8.11 4.31
C MET A 84 0.76 7.75 3.93
N ILE A 85 1.02 7.55 2.65
CA ILE A 85 2.36 7.27 2.12
C ILE A 85 3.34 8.39 2.50
N LYS A 86 2.94 9.64 2.25
CA LYS A 86 3.75 10.81 2.62
C LYS A 86 4.03 10.85 4.12
N TYR A 87 3.03 10.62 4.95
CA TYR A 87 3.16 10.63 6.40
C TYR A 87 4.20 9.62 6.88
N VAL A 88 4.15 8.41 6.38
CA VAL A 88 5.09 7.33 6.74
C VAL A 88 6.51 7.67 6.29
N HIS A 89 6.65 8.17 5.06
CA HIS A 89 7.93 8.61 4.52
C HIS A 89 8.54 9.75 5.34
N ASP A 90 7.76 10.79 5.63
CA ASP A 90 8.22 11.97 6.40
C ASP A 90 8.64 11.60 7.83
N ARG A 91 8.05 10.55 8.39
CA ARG A 91 8.47 10.00 9.70
C ARG A 91 9.79 9.22 9.64
N GLY A 92 10.26 8.88 8.46
CA GLY A 92 11.52 8.17 8.26
C GLY A 92 11.42 6.64 8.18
N HIS A 93 10.20 6.09 8.02
CA HIS A 93 10.06 4.68 7.69
C HIS A 93 10.52 4.39 6.27
N THR A 94 10.98 3.19 6.02
CA THR A 94 11.08 2.65 4.66
C THR A 94 9.67 2.36 4.17
N VAL A 95 9.36 2.84 2.97
CA VAL A 95 8.04 2.68 2.35
C VAL A 95 8.16 1.84 1.09
N SER A 96 7.20 0.95 0.89
CA SER A 96 7.01 0.24 -0.37
C SER A 96 5.54 0.35 -0.80
N VAL A 97 5.29 0.56 -2.08
CA VAL A 97 3.94 0.72 -2.62
C VAL A 97 3.74 -0.23 -3.79
N TYR A 98 2.73 -1.08 -3.70
CA TYR A 98 2.33 -2.00 -4.76
C TYR A 98 1.00 -1.50 -5.34
N THR A 99 1.00 -1.10 -6.59
CA THR A 99 -0.15 -0.43 -7.20
C THR A 99 -0.27 -0.68 -8.70
N THR A 100 -1.49 -0.65 -9.20
CA THR A 100 -1.79 -0.56 -10.64
C THR A 100 -1.92 0.89 -11.09
N LEU A 101 -1.85 1.85 -10.17
CA LEU A 101 -2.13 3.29 -10.34
C LEU A 101 -3.60 3.61 -10.70
N VAL A 102 -4.48 2.63 -10.71
CA VAL A 102 -5.92 2.89 -10.91
C VAL A 102 -6.45 3.73 -9.74
N GLY A 103 -7.08 4.86 -10.05
CA GLY A 103 -7.55 5.82 -9.05
C GLY A 103 -6.52 6.86 -8.62
N ALA A 104 -5.23 6.67 -8.94
CA ALA A 104 -4.20 7.66 -8.66
C ALA A 104 -4.40 8.94 -9.48
N LYS A 105 -4.22 10.08 -8.83
CA LYS A 105 -4.21 11.39 -9.48
C LYS A 105 -2.78 11.76 -9.88
N LYS A 106 -2.64 12.76 -10.75
CA LYS A 106 -1.32 13.28 -11.12
C LYS A 106 -0.50 13.68 -9.89
N SER A 107 -1.12 14.33 -8.91
CA SER A 107 -0.46 14.72 -7.65
C SER A 107 0.08 13.53 -6.86
N ASP A 108 -0.61 12.39 -6.90
CA ASP A 108 -0.19 11.17 -6.21
C ASP A 108 1.03 10.56 -6.90
N ILE A 109 1.04 10.59 -8.24
CA ILE A 109 2.19 10.15 -9.04
C ILE A 109 3.40 11.06 -8.81
N ASP A 110 3.21 12.37 -8.80
CA ASP A 110 4.27 13.34 -8.52
C ASP A 110 4.89 13.10 -7.13
N LEU A 111 4.06 12.79 -6.12
CA LEU A 111 4.51 12.41 -4.79
C LEU A 111 5.31 11.10 -4.79
N LEU A 112 4.86 10.08 -5.50
CA LEU A 112 5.60 8.81 -5.60
C LEU A 112 6.96 9.01 -6.24
N ILE A 113 7.05 9.83 -7.29
CA ILE A 113 8.31 10.18 -7.94
C ILE A 113 9.25 10.88 -6.95
N GLU A 114 8.72 11.79 -6.14
CA GLU A 114 9.52 12.51 -5.14
C GLU A 114 10.06 11.55 -4.06
N ILE A 115 9.24 10.66 -3.56
CA ILE A 115 9.65 9.63 -2.60
C ILE A 115 10.74 8.72 -3.19
N CYS A 116 10.61 8.33 -4.47
CA CYS A 116 11.61 7.51 -5.15
C CYS A 116 12.96 8.24 -5.33
N LYS A 117 12.94 9.56 -5.51
CA LYS A 117 14.17 10.38 -5.61
C LYS A 117 14.86 10.56 -4.26
N HIS A 118 14.10 10.60 -3.19
CA HIS A 118 14.57 10.86 -1.84
C HIS A 118 14.19 9.72 -0.89
N PRO A 119 14.71 8.49 -1.11
CA PRO A 119 14.41 7.37 -0.22
C PRO A 119 14.95 7.69 1.17
N THR A 120 14.19 7.34 2.20
CA THR A 120 14.55 7.55 3.61
C THR A 120 15.82 6.81 4.02
N ARG A 121 16.23 5.82 3.24
CA ARG A 121 17.51 5.12 3.36
C ARG A 121 18.15 5.01 1.97
N PRO A 122 19.48 5.18 1.88
CA PRO A 122 20.16 4.97 0.62
C PRO A 122 19.95 3.52 0.16
N PHE A 123 19.58 3.36 -1.10
CA PHE A 123 19.56 2.05 -1.74
C PHE A 123 20.93 1.41 -1.60
N SER A 124 21.01 0.30 -0.89
CA SER A 124 22.15 -0.59 -1.11
C SER A 124 21.86 -1.36 -2.40
N ALA A 125 22.88 -1.58 -3.21
CA ALA A 125 22.76 -2.36 -4.47
C ALA A 125 22.26 -3.80 -4.23
N PHE A 126 22.13 -4.21 -2.97
CA PHE A 126 21.67 -5.53 -2.52
C PHE A 126 20.30 -5.51 -1.85
N ASP A 127 19.75 -4.34 -1.54
CA ASP A 127 18.37 -4.22 -1.06
C ASP A 127 17.46 -4.16 -2.29
N GLN A 128 16.86 -5.28 -2.63
CA GLN A 128 15.82 -5.39 -3.68
C GLN A 128 14.51 -4.70 -3.25
N GLU A 129 14.58 -3.72 -2.38
CA GLU A 129 13.42 -3.04 -1.85
C GLU A 129 13.10 -1.83 -2.73
N ASN A 130 12.43 -2.12 -3.84
CA ASN A 130 11.86 -1.07 -4.66
C ASN A 130 10.76 -0.36 -3.86
N PRO A 131 10.84 0.98 -3.69
CA PRO A 131 9.80 1.73 -2.99
C PRO A 131 8.48 1.74 -3.76
N LEU A 132 8.51 1.43 -5.03
CA LEU A 132 7.35 1.41 -5.91
C LEU A 132 7.38 0.19 -6.83
N CYS A 133 6.36 -0.62 -6.75
CA CYS A 133 6.09 -1.70 -7.68
C CYS A 133 4.78 -1.42 -8.41
N ILE A 134 4.87 -1.15 -9.70
CA ILE A 134 3.70 -0.93 -10.55
C ILE A 134 3.37 -2.26 -11.23
N HIS A 135 2.18 -2.78 -10.91
CA HIS A 135 1.64 -3.94 -11.59
C HIS A 135 0.85 -3.50 -12.83
N LEU A 136 1.34 -3.86 -13.99
CA LEU A 136 0.54 -3.71 -15.19
C LEU A 136 -0.60 -4.72 -15.15
N PRO A 137 -1.83 -4.30 -15.52
CA PRO A 137 -2.94 -5.22 -15.67
C PRO A 137 -2.53 -6.37 -16.59
N ASP A 138 -2.78 -7.58 -16.14
CA ASP A 138 -2.66 -8.73 -17.01
C ASP A 138 -3.87 -8.71 -17.95
N GLU A 139 -3.65 -8.39 -19.23
CA GLU A 139 -4.68 -8.46 -20.28
C GLU A 139 -5.01 -9.92 -20.66
N GLY A 140 -4.79 -10.86 -19.77
CA GLY A 140 -5.19 -12.24 -19.91
C GLY A 140 -6.69 -12.38 -20.00
N GLY A 141 -7.20 -12.04 -21.16
CA GLY A 141 -8.55 -12.08 -21.51
C GLY A 141 -9.13 -13.41 -21.88
#